data_ec63979dcea5f045f8c08d8dbf60ec35
#
_entry.id   ec63979dcea5f045f8c08d8dbf60ec35
#
_cell.length_a   1.000
_cell.length_b   1.000
_cell.length_c   1.000
_cell.angle_alpha   90.00
_cell.angle_beta   90.00
_cell.angle_gamma   90.00
#
_symmetry.space_group_name_H-M   'P 1'
#
loop_
_entity.id
_entity.type
_entity.pdbx_description
1 polymer ?
#
loop_
_entity_poly.entity_id
_entity_poly.type
_entity_poly.pdbx_seq_one_letter_code
_entity_poly.pdbx_strand_id
1 'polypeptide(L)'
;GVGVAMAMQGSSIAGVDVGGADIKLNEDGSYTLALGCTDMGTGCDTIMAQIAADCLETPMENIVVFSVDTDISPYDSGSYASSTTYTTGVAVMKACKELRGKICEVGAQMLGTDVDKVAFDGSYVFVDEDEEEEKKVSLEQVALKGTFFNNIELQVVKQHSSPLSPPPFMVGMAEVEVDTETGEVDVLDYVAVVDCGTPINPNLARVQTEGGIAQGIGMALFEDV
;
A
#
# COMPACT_ATOMS: atom_id res chain seq x y z
N GLY A 1 -18.01 10.65 -34.65
CA GLY A 1 -18.61 11.37 -33.52
C GLY A 1 -17.67 11.46 -32.33
N VAL A 2 -17.92 12.40 -31.41
CA VAL A 2 -17.16 12.55 -30.18
C VAL A 2 -18.12 12.57 -29.01
N GLY A 3 -17.85 11.73 -27.99
CA GLY A 3 -18.60 11.68 -26.74
C GLY A 3 -17.69 11.98 -25.55
N VAL A 4 -18.21 12.70 -24.55
CA VAL A 4 -17.50 13.01 -23.31
C VAL A 4 -18.36 12.61 -22.13
N ALA A 5 -17.74 11.91 -21.15
CA ALA A 5 -18.40 11.52 -19.92
C ALA A 5 -17.49 11.76 -18.71
N MET A 6 -18.12 12.00 -17.57
CA MET A 6 -17.43 12.10 -16.27
C MET A 6 -17.85 10.94 -15.38
N ALA A 7 -16.90 10.41 -14.63
CA ALA A 7 -17.14 9.37 -13.65
C ALA A 7 -16.50 9.74 -12.31
N MET A 8 -17.11 9.26 -11.25
CA MET A 8 -16.64 9.37 -9.88
C MET A 8 -17.06 8.10 -9.13
N GLN A 9 -16.15 7.53 -8.35
CA GLN A 9 -16.45 6.39 -7.49
C GLN A 9 -15.73 6.57 -6.15
N GLY A 10 -16.38 6.21 -5.04
CA GLY A 10 -15.73 6.18 -3.74
C GLY A 10 -14.65 5.09 -3.66
N SER A 11 -13.57 5.36 -2.96
CA SER A 11 -12.55 4.36 -2.59
C SER A 11 -12.90 3.78 -1.22
N SER A 12 -13.33 2.56 -1.17
CA SER A 12 -13.90 1.85 -0.01
C SER A 12 -15.38 2.19 0.30
N ILE A 13 -16.01 1.31 1.10
CA ILE A 13 -17.33 1.56 1.69
C ILE A 13 -17.09 2.09 3.10
N ALA A 14 -17.43 3.38 3.29
CA ALA A 14 -17.19 4.09 4.54
C ALA A 14 -17.79 3.37 5.76
N GLY A 15 -16.95 3.11 6.77
CA GLY A 15 -17.35 2.45 8.01
C GLY A 15 -17.68 0.94 7.90
N VAL A 16 -17.45 0.34 6.72
CA VAL A 16 -17.71 -1.09 6.47
C VAL A 16 -16.41 -1.83 6.14
N ASP A 17 -15.64 -1.32 5.18
CA ASP A 17 -14.40 -1.98 4.75
C ASP A 17 -13.33 -1.92 5.83
N VAL A 18 -12.66 -3.04 6.04
CA VAL A 18 -11.56 -3.19 6.99
C VAL A 18 -10.36 -3.77 6.24
N GLY A 19 -9.21 -3.10 6.34
CA GLY A 19 -7.93 -3.59 5.88
C GLY A 19 -7.06 -4.02 7.06
N GLY A 20 -6.35 -5.13 6.92
CA GLY A 20 -5.46 -5.68 7.94
C GLY A 20 -4.03 -5.87 7.45
N ALA A 21 -3.06 -5.53 8.29
CA ALA A 21 -1.64 -5.73 8.04
C ALA A 21 -0.91 -6.18 9.32
N ASP A 22 0.00 -7.11 9.16
CA ASP A 22 0.92 -7.58 10.18
C ASP A 22 2.34 -7.42 9.66
N ILE A 23 3.15 -6.62 10.32
CA ILE A 23 4.56 -6.38 9.98
C ILE A 23 5.46 -6.87 11.10
N LYS A 24 6.47 -7.67 10.73
CA LYS A 24 7.46 -8.23 11.65
C LYS A 24 8.86 -7.92 11.19
N LEU A 25 9.73 -7.50 12.11
CA LEU A 25 11.17 -7.45 11.90
C LEU A 25 11.76 -8.84 12.12
N ASN A 26 12.46 -9.38 11.13
CA ASN A 26 13.16 -10.65 11.18
C ASN A 26 14.57 -10.49 11.77
N GLU A 27 15.18 -11.61 12.18
CA GLU A 27 16.50 -11.62 12.83
C GLU A 27 17.65 -11.13 11.94
N ASP A 28 17.47 -11.22 10.62
CA ASP A 28 18.42 -10.77 9.60
C ASP A 28 18.25 -9.31 9.18
N GLY A 29 17.34 -8.56 9.83
CA GLY A 29 17.03 -7.17 9.49
C GLY A 29 16.04 -7.00 8.34
N SER A 30 15.55 -8.09 7.73
CA SER A 30 14.45 -8.04 6.78
C SER A 30 13.09 -7.93 7.49
N TYR A 31 12.04 -7.67 6.72
CA TYR A 31 10.68 -7.58 7.25
C TYR A 31 9.77 -8.58 6.56
N THR A 32 8.88 -9.20 7.33
CA THR A 32 7.75 -9.97 6.80
C THR A 32 6.49 -9.12 6.94
N LEU A 33 5.81 -8.89 5.83
CA LEU A 33 4.53 -8.18 5.76
C LEU A 33 3.43 -9.16 5.38
N ALA A 34 2.61 -9.58 6.35
CA ALA A 34 1.44 -10.39 6.09
C ALA A 34 0.20 -9.51 5.89
N LEU A 35 -0.53 -9.78 4.81
CA LEU A 35 -1.67 -8.99 4.36
C LEU A 35 -2.93 -9.85 4.30
N GLY A 36 -4.07 -9.27 4.65
CA GLY A 36 -5.38 -9.87 4.45
C GLY A 36 -5.98 -9.63 3.06
N CYS A 37 -5.45 -8.68 2.30
CA CYS A 37 -5.91 -8.38 0.94
C CYS A 37 -5.28 -9.32 -0.10
N THR A 38 -6.00 -9.52 -1.21
CA THR A 38 -5.57 -10.41 -2.30
C THR A 38 -5.13 -9.62 -3.52
N ASP A 39 -3.96 -9.97 -4.07
CA ASP A 39 -3.57 -9.49 -5.39
C ASP A 39 -4.26 -10.32 -6.48
N MET A 40 -5.23 -9.70 -7.14
CA MET A 40 -5.97 -10.29 -8.27
C MET A 40 -5.50 -9.74 -9.63
N GLY A 41 -4.26 -9.24 -9.70
CA GLY A 41 -3.71 -8.55 -10.87
C GLY A 41 -3.68 -7.03 -10.72
N THR A 42 -4.03 -6.50 -9.54
CA THR A 42 -3.99 -5.06 -9.25
C THR A 42 -2.61 -4.56 -8.86
N GLY A 43 -1.68 -5.46 -8.52
CA GLY A 43 -0.34 -5.15 -8.02
C GLY A 43 -0.35 -4.73 -6.55
N CYS A 44 -1.36 -5.12 -5.77
CA CYS A 44 -1.49 -4.68 -4.37
C CYS A 44 -0.32 -5.15 -3.50
N ASP A 45 0.23 -6.35 -3.72
CA ASP A 45 1.40 -6.83 -2.99
C ASP A 45 2.60 -5.89 -3.17
N THR A 46 2.85 -5.46 -4.42
CA THR A 46 3.88 -4.47 -4.73
C THR A 46 3.60 -3.12 -4.07
N ILE A 47 2.36 -2.63 -4.14
CA ILE A 47 1.94 -1.35 -3.54
C ILE A 47 2.14 -1.37 -2.02
N MET A 48 1.73 -2.45 -1.34
CA MET A 48 1.87 -2.56 0.11
C MET A 48 3.34 -2.67 0.54
N ALA A 49 4.17 -3.38 -0.25
CA ALA A 49 5.62 -3.40 -0.03
C ALA A 49 6.24 -2.00 -0.19
N GLN A 50 5.84 -1.23 -1.19
CA GLN A 50 6.30 0.14 -1.40
C GLN A 50 5.92 1.06 -0.22
N ILE A 51 4.67 0.97 0.27
CA ILE A 51 4.24 1.73 1.45
C ILE A 51 5.06 1.35 2.69
N ALA A 52 5.29 0.05 2.91
CA ALA A 52 6.08 -0.41 4.06
C ALA A 52 7.53 0.05 3.96
N ALA A 53 8.15 -0.08 2.78
CA ALA A 53 9.51 0.33 2.52
C ALA A 53 9.73 1.83 2.75
N ASP A 54 8.79 2.66 2.28
CA ASP A 54 8.81 4.11 2.50
C ASP A 54 8.68 4.46 4.00
N CYS A 55 7.73 3.83 4.71
CA CYS A 55 7.52 4.06 6.15
C CYS A 55 8.69 3.61 7.04
N LEU A 56 9.41 2.58 6.62
CA LEU A 56 10.54 2.00 7.36
C LEU A 56 11.91 2.48 6.84
N GLU A 57 11.91 3.34 5.82
CA GLU A 57 13.12 3.89 5.18
C GLU A 57 14.10 2.80 4.72
N THR A 58 13.55 1.68 4.21
CA THR A 58 14.34 0.51 3.80
C THR A 58 14.12 0.20 2.31
N PRO A 59 15.09 -0.42 1.62
CA PRO A 59 14.86 -0.94 0.28
C PRO A 59 13.70 -1.92 0.21
N MET A 60 12.93 -1.89 -0.87
CA MET A 60 11.76 -2.75 -1.05
C MET A 60 12.12 -4.25 -1.03
N GLU A 61 13.33 -4.61 -1.44
CA GLU A 61 13.88 -5.97 -1.42
C GLU A 61 13.95 -6.56 -0.01
N ASN A 62 13.97 -5.72 1.03
CA ASN A 62 13.96 -6.14 2.42
C ASN A 62 12.55 -6.43 2.95
N ILE A 63 11.51 -6.17 2.16
CA ILE A 63 10.12 -6.45 2.53
C ILE A 63 9.67 -7.74 1.85
N VAL A 64 9.49 -8.80 2.62
CA VAL A 64 8.93 -10.07 2.14
C VAL A 64 7.42 -10.02 2.35
N VAL A 65 6.66 -9.90 1.26
CA VAL A 65 5.20 -9.90 1.33
C VAL A 65 4.67 -11.33 1.38
N PHE A 66 3.81 -11.58 2.33
CA PHE A 66 3.03 -12.80 2.45
C PHE A 66 1.55 -12.43 2.40
N SER A 67 0.92 -12.64 1.25
CA SER A 67 -0.48 -12.29 1.07
C SER A 67 -1.37 -13.53 1.09
N VAL A 68 -2.52 -13.36 1.70
CA VAL A 68 -3.68 -14.25 1.68
C VAL A 68 -3.42 -15.70 2.05
N ASP A 69 -3.27 -15.89 3.34
CA ASP A 69 -3.54 -17.17 3.98
C ASP A 69 -4.52 -16.89 5.13
N THR A 70 -5.75 -17.39 5.03
CA THR A 70 -6.80 -17.12 6.02
C THR A 70 -6.51 -17.71 7.40
N ASP A 71 -5.54 -18.61 7.52
CA ASP A 71 -5.14 -19.18 8.80
C ASP A 71 -4.20 -18.26 9.59
N ILE A 72 -3.45 -17.36 8.90
CA ILE A 72 -2.41 -16.54 9.52
C ILE A 72 -2.51 -15.04 9.21
N SER A 73 -3.11 -14.66 8.09
CA SER A 73 -3.24 -13.26 7.71
C SER A 73 -4.24 -12.53 8.62
N PRO A 74 -3.99 -11.24 8.93
CA PRO A 74 -4.98 -10.45 9.64
C PRO A 74 -6.25 -10.30 8.82
N TYR A 75 -7.38 -10.09 9.51
CA TYR A 75 -8.67 -9.93 8.85
C TYR A 75 -8.66 -8.72 7.91
N ASP A 76 -9.17 -8.95 6.71
CA ASP A 76 -9.44 -7.96 5.67
C ASP A 76 -10.79 -8.30 5.06
N SER A 77 -11.61 -7.30 4.74
CA SER A 77 -12.95 -7.55 4.21
C SER A 77 -12.96 -7.98 2.75
N GLY A 78 -11.83 -7.84 2.06
CA GLY A 78 -11.64 -8.29 0.68
C GLY A 78 -11.29 -7.16 -0.29
N SER A 79 -10.76 -7.55 -1.45
CA SER A 79 -10.33 -6.62 -2.50
C SER A 79 -11.52 -6.24 -3.40
N TYR A 80 -12.43 -5.40 -2.92
CA TYR A 80 -13.61 -4.89 -3.65
C TYR A 80 -13.81 -3.40 -3.38
N ALA A 81 -14.76 -2.78 -4.04
CA ALA A 81 -15.14 -1.36 -3.89
C ALA A 81 -13.94 -0.39 -4.00
N SER A 82 -12.90 -0.76 -4.74
CA SER A 82 -11.66 0.02 -4.90
C SER A 82 -11.00 0.37 -3.55
N SER A 83 -11.08 -0.52 -2.55
CA SER A 83 -10.71 -0.22 -1.16
C SER A 83 -9.26 -0.51 -0.82
N THR A 84 -8.64 -1.51 -1.45
CA THR A 84 -7.39 -2.13 -1.00
C THR A 84 -6.27 -1.13 -0.75
N THR A 85 -5.89 -0.33 -1.74
CA THR A 85 -4.78 0.64 -1.60
C THR A 85 -5.08 1.65 -0.49
N TYR A 86 -6.30 2.16 -0.42
CA TYR A 86 -6.69 3.16 0.56
C TYR A 86 -6.82 2.57 1.98
N THR A 87 -7.56 1.47 2.13
CA THR A 87 -7.89 0.93 3.45
C THR A 87 -6.74 0.09 4.02
N THR A 88 -6.24 -0.91 3.28
CA THR A 88 -5.14 -1.77 3.73
C THR A 88 -3.81 -1.00 3.75
N GLY A 89 -3.59 -0.07 2.81
CA GLY A 89 -2.40 0.79 2.83
C GLY A 89 -2.27 1.62 4.11
N VAL A 90 -3.38 2.15 4.64
CA VAL A 90 -3.36 2.86 5.94
C VAL A 90 -3.11 1.88 7.10
N ALA A 91 -3.58 0.64 7.04
CA ALA A 91 -3.24 -0.38 8.04
C ALA A 91 -1.74 -0.68 8.05
N VAL A 92 -1.12 -0.82 6.87
CA VAL A 92 0.34 -0.98 6.70
C VAL A 92 1.09 0.21 7.29
N MET A 93 0.72 1.44 6.94
CA MET A 93 1.34 2.65 7.50
C MET A 93 1.29 2.68 9.03
N LYS A 94 0.14 2.35 9.63
CA LYS A 94 -0.02 2.30 11.09
C LYS A 94 0.84 1.22 11.72
N ALA A 95 0.91 0.04 11.11
CA ALA A 95 1.72 -1.07 11.61
C ALA A 95 3.21 -0.73 11.55
N CYS A 96 3.70 -0.20 10.43
CA CYS A 96 5.09 0.21 10.25
C CYS A 96 5.49 1.34 11.21
N LYS A 97 4.63 2.34 11.39
CA LYS A 97 4.90 3.45 12.32
C LYS A 97 5.06 2.97 13.77
N GLU A 98 4.23 2.04 14.22
CA GLU A 98 4.35 1.48 15.56
C GLU A 98 5.57 0.57 15.69
N LEU A 99 5.86 -0.26 14.65
CA LEU A 99 7.05 -1.09 14.64
C LEU A 99 8.33 -0.24 14.70
N ARG A 100 8.39 0.86 13.93
CA ARG A 100 9.49 1.83 14.00
C ARG A 100 9.70 2.37 15.43
N GLY A 101 8.60 2.69 16.13
CA GLY A 101 8.66 3.08 17.55
C GLY A 101 9.30 2.00 18.42
N LYS A 102 8.88 0.75 18.30
CA LYS A 102 9.47 -0.38 19.04
C LYS A 102 10.96 -0.60 18.70
N ILE A 103 11.36 -0.45 17.45
CA ILE A 103 12.77 -0.51 17.00
C ILE A 103 13.57 0.58 17.70
N CYS A 104 13.09 1.83 17.72
CA CYS A 104 13.75 2.94 18.43
C CYS A 104 13.82 2.69 19.93
N GLU A 105 12.78 2.15 20.58
CA GLU A 105 12.79 1.81 22.00
C GLU A 105 13.89 0.80 22.36
N VAL A 106 14.00 -0.27 21.58
CA VAL A 106 15.06 -1.29 21.78
C VAL A 106 16.44 -0.71 21.52
N GLY A 107 16.58 0.07 20.43
CA GLY A 107 17.84 0.72 20.07
C GLY A 107 18.29 1.72 21.15
N ALA A 108 17.40 2.54 21.67
CA ALA A 108 17.69 3.46 22.76
C ALA A 108 18.19 2.75 24.04
N GLN A 109 17.55 1.64 24.41
CA GLN A 109 18.01 0.80 25.52
C GLN A 109 19.42 0.26 25.28
N MET A 110 19.75 -0.18 24.05
CA MET A 110 21.07 -0.66 23.69
C MET A 110 22.14 0.45 23.74
N LEU A 111 21.76 1.67 23.35
CA LEU A 111 22.62 2.84 23.37
C LEU A 111 22.72 3.50 24.74
N GLY A 112 21.89 3.08 25.69
CA GLY A 112 21.87 3.64 27.06
C GLY A 112 21.35 5.08 27.12
N THR A 113 20.38 5.43 26.26
CA THR A 113 19.80 6.76 26.15
C THR A 113 18.27 6.72 26.12
N ASP A 114 17.62 7.87 26.13
CA ASP A 114 16.17 8.00 26.03
C ASP A 114 15.71 7.86 24.56
N VAL A 115 14.49 7.36 24.34
CA VAL A 115 13.94 7.10 23.01
C VAL A 115 13.74 8.38 22.17
N ASP A 116 13.53 9.50 22.81
CA ASP A 116 13.39 10.82 22.16
C ASP A 116 14.71 11.42 21.63
N LYS A 117 15.84 10.79 21.95
CA LYS A 117 17.19 11.17 21.51
C LYS A 117 17.74 10.28 20.41
N VAL A 118 17.00 9.29 19.96
CA VAL A 118 17.43 8.41 18.90
C VAL A 118 16.67 8.64 17.62
N ALA A 119 17.35 8.45 16.50
CA ALA A 119 16.77 8.40 15.15
C ALA A 119 16.98 7.02 14.54
N PHE A 120 16.21 6.71 13.51
CA PHE A 120 16.29 5.47 12.73
C PHE A 120 16.28 5.80 11.24
N ASP A 121 17.28 5.32 10.50
CA ASP A 121 17.50 5.57 9.08
C ASP A 121 17.18 4.39 8.15
N GLY A 122 16.46 3.39 8.68
CA GLY A 122 16.13 2.17 7.94
C GLY A 122 17.15 1.03 8.10
N SER A 123 18.36 1.33 8.59
CA SER A 123 19.45 0.35 8.80
C SER A 123 20.00 0.37 10.21
N TYR A 124 20.03 1.55 10.82
CA TYR A 124 20.61 1.77 12.15
C TYR A 124 19.67 2.60 13.02
N VAL A 125 19.73 2.32 14.34
CA VAL A 125 19.27 3.26 15.35
C VAL A 125 20.51 3.96 15.92
N PHE A 126 20.51 5.28 15.95
CA PHE A 126 21.65 6.10 16.37
C PHE A 126 21.20 7.29 17.24
N VAL A 127 22.15 7.87 17.97
CA VAL A 127 21.90 9.08 18.77
C VAL A 127 22.02 10.32 17.89
N ASP A 128 20.97 11.14 17.85
CA ASP A 128 20.83 12.25 16.88
C ASP A 128 21.73 13.47 17.18
N GLU A 129 22.34 13.58 18.37
CA GLU A 129 23.11 14.73 18.80
C GLU A 129 24.61 14.49 19.03
N ASP A 130 25.15 13.32 18.68
CA ASP A 130 26.54 12.97 19.02
C ASP A 130 27.49 13.24 17.84
N GLU A 131 28.17 14.42 17.85
CA GLU A 131 29.13 14.83 16.82
C GLU A 131 30.48 14.08 16.88
N GLU A 132 30.83 13.39 18.00
CA GLU A 132 32.19 12.84 18.21
C GLU A 132 32.35 11.32 18.05
N GLU A 133 31.35 10.52 18.23
CA GLU A 133 31.30 9.10 17.87
C GLU A 133 29.86 8.70 17.56
N GLU A 134 29.61 8.32 16.34
CA GLU A 134 28.32 7.82 15.88
C GLU A 134 27.94 6.52 16.62
N LYS A 135 27.42 6.68 17.87
CA LYS A 135 26.86 5.55 18.60
C LYS A 135 25.64 5.06 17.86
N LYS A 136 25.77 3.91 17.21
CA LYS A 136 24.71 3.28 16.45
C LYS A 136 24.65 1.78 16.67
N VAL A 137 23.47 1.20 16.53
CA VAL A 137 23.20 -0.22 16.54
C VAL A 137 22.50 -0.63 15.27
N SER A 138 22.89 -1.74 14.68
CA SER A 138 22.27 -2.21 13.44
C SER A 138 20.89 -2.82 13.70
N LEU A 139 20.09 -2.89 12.65
CA LEU A 139 18.75 -3.45 12.73
C LEU A 139 18.75 -4.92 13.15
N GLU A 140 19.73 -5.72 12.69
CA GLU A 140 19.91 -7.12 13.12
C GLU A 140 20.23 -7.20 14.62
N GLN A 141 21.07 -6.29 15.13
CA GLN A 141 21.37 -6.24 16.57
C GLN A 141 20.13 -5.89 17.39
N VAL A 142 19.30 -4.95 16.89
CA VAL A 142 18.03 -4.58 17.52
C VAL A 142 17.06 -5.78 17.51
N ALA A 143 16.95 -6.49 16.40
CA ALA A 143 16.08 -7.67 16.26
C ALA A 143 16.49 -8.78 17.26
N LEU A 144 17.77 -9.12 17.31
CA LEU A 144 18.30 -10.12 18.24
C LEU A 144 18.13 -9.70 19.70
N LYS A 145 18.38 -8.43 20.03
CA LYS A 145 18.23 -7.90 21.38
C LYS A 145 16.79 -7.93 21.86
N GLY A 146 15.87 -7.49 21.00
CA GLY A 146 14.43 -7.52 21.30
C GLY A 146 13.94 -8.91 21.62
N THR A 147 14.20 -9.84 20.70
CA THR A 147 13.72 -11.23 20.79
C THR A 147 14.32 -12.01 21.96
N PHE A 148 15.66 -12.04 22.07
CA PHE A 148 16.32 -12.96 22.99
C PHE A 148 16.63 -12.39 24.37
N PHE A 149 16.68 -11.08 24.52
CA PHE A 149 17.11 -10.47 25.79
C PHE A 149 16.03 -9.61 26.45
N ASN A 150 15.18 -8.96 25.68
CA ASN A 150 14.15 -8.08 26.22
C ASN A 150 12.77 -8.71 26.26
N ASN A 151 12.58 -9.88 25.65
CA ASN A 151 11.26 -10.50 25.41
C ASN A 151 10.26 -9.55 24.75
N ILE A 152 10.75 -8.70 23.85
CA ILE A 152 9.95 -7.77 23.06
C ILE A 152 9.77 -8.36 21.68
N GLU A 153 8.52 -8.61 21.32
CA GLU A 153 8.19 -9.04 19.98
C GLU A 153 8.15 -7.82 19.05
N LEU A 154 9.06 -7.79 18.08
CA LEU A 154 9.15 -6.75 17.07
C LEU A 154 8.20 -7.07 15.91
N GLN A 155 6.93 -7.22 16.25
CA GLN A 155 5.81 -7.48 15.36
C GLN A 155 4.65 -6.59 15.75
N VAL A 156 3.89 -6.13 14.75
CA VAL A 156 2.73 -5.25 14.94
C VAL A 156 1.64 -5.62 13.98
N VAL A 157 0.46 -5.93 14.52
CA VAL A 157 -0.77 -6.12 13.76
C VAL A 157 -1.64 -4.87 13.87
N LYS A 158 -2.09 -4.34 12.75
CA LYS A 158 -3.03 -3.21 12.68
C LYS A 158 -4.15 -3.47 11.72
N GLN A 159 -5.27 -2.86 12.05
CA GLN A 159 -6.44 -2.78 11.17
C GLN A 159 -6.80 -1.31 10.93
N HIS A 160 -7.46 -1.07 9.82
CA HIS A 160 -8.02 0.23 9.50
C HIS A 160 -9.37 0.07 8.82
N SER A 161 -10.33 0.86 9.29
CA SER A 161 -11.60 1.14 8.62
C SER A 161 -11.73 2.65 8.50
N SER A 162 -12.07 3.13 7.32
CA SER A 162 -12.22 4.56 7.10
C SER A 162 -13.66 5.01 7.28
N PRO A 163 -13.93 6.12 7.98
CA PRO A 163 -15.25 6.74 8.01
C PRO A 163 -15.57 7.50 6.72
N LEU A 164 -14.61 7.65 5.83
CA LEU A 164 -14.71 8.38 4.57
C LEU A 164 -14.46 7.46 3.39
N SER A 165 -15.05 7.81 2.25
CA SER A 165 -14.86 7.16 0.96
C SER A 165 -14.38 8.21 -0.05
N PRO A 166 -13.07 8.56 -0.07
CA PRO A 166 -12.55 9.60 -0.95
C PRO A 166 -12.67 9.17 -2.41
N PRO A 167 -13.28 9.99 -3.26
CA PRO A 167 -13.51 9.63 -4.65
C PRO A 167 -12.34 10.03 -5.55
N PRO A 168 -11.82 9.13 -6.40
CA PRO A 168 -11.15 9.51 -7.62
C PRO A 168 -12.15 10.04 -8.65
N PHE A 169 -11.68 10.88 -9.55
CA PHE A 169 -12.46 11.47 -10.63
C PHE A 169 -11.85 11.12 -11.97
N MET A 170 -12.68 10.92 -12.97
CA MET A 170 -12.26 10.66 -14.33
C MET A 170 -13.11 11.45 -15.32
N VAL A 171 -12.46 11.96 -16.35
CA VAL A 171 -13.13 12.44 -17.57
C VAL A 171 -12.62 11.57 -18.71
N GLY A 172 -13.55 10.93 -19.43
CA GLY A 172 -13.27 10.14 -20.62
C GLY A 172 -13.86 10.82 -21.86
N MET A 173 -13.12 10.79 -22.96
CA MET A 173 -13.55 11.26 -24.27
C MET A 173 -13.28 10.16 -25.28
N ALA A 174 -14.31 9.72 -25.99
CA ALA A 174 -14.23 8.75 -27.06
C ALA A 174 -14.50 9.42 -28.43
N GLU A 175 -13.66 9.13 -29.41
CA GLU A 175 -13.91 9.44 -30.80
C GLU A 175 -14.31 8.15 -31.51
N VAL A 176 -15.46 8.18 -32.21
CA VAL A 176 -16.04 7.01 -32.87
C VAL A 176 -16.45 7.31 -34.31
N GLU A 177 -16.35 6.29 -35.17
CA GLU A 177 -16.98 6.24 -36.47
C GLU A 177 -18.16 5.28 -36.43
N VAL A 178 -19.28 5.70 -37.00
CA VAL A 178 -20.50 4.89 -37.03
C VAL A 178 -20.95 4.71 -38.48
N ASP A 179 -21.06 3.47 -38.92
CA ASP A 179 -21.73 3.15 -40.17
C ASP A 179 -23.25 3.30 -39.97
N THR A 180 -23.83 4.30 -40.63
CA THR A 180 -25.25 4.60 -40.51
C THR A 180 -26.18 3.62 -41.21
N GLU A 181 -25.67 2.73 -42.09
CA GLU A 181 -26.44 1.72 -42.74
C GLU A 181 -26.48 0.42 -41.92
N THR A 182 -25.38 0.04 -41.33
CA THR A 182 -25.25 -1.21 -40.54
C THR A 182 -25.40 -0.99 -39.04
N GLY A 183 -25.11 0.23 -38.52
CA GLY A 183 -25.04 0.53 -37.11
C GLY A 183 -23.73 0.10 -36.45
N GLU A 184 -22.75 -0.35 -37.23
CA GLU A 184 -21.44 -0.76 -36.73
C GLU A 184 -20.66 0.46 -36.20
N VAL A 185 -19.95 0.29 -35.09
CA VAL A 185 -19.22 1.37 -34.39
C VAL A 185 -17.76 0.99 -34.22
N ASP A 186 -16.87 1.83 -34.76
CA ASP A 186 -15.44 1.75 -34.55
C ASP A 186 -14.98 2.84 -33.56
N VAL A 187 -14.21 2.46 -32.55
CA VAL A 187 -13.57 3.40 -31.63
C VAL A 187 -12.23 3.81 -32.25
N LEU A 188 -12.13 5.08 -32.66
CA LEU A 188 -10.95 5.62 -33.33
C LEU A 188 -9.88 6.06 -32.30
N ASP A 189 -10.32 6.70 -31.22
CA ASP A 189 -9.44 7.18 -30.14
C ASP A 189 -10.19 7.28 -28.82
N TYR A 190 -9.43 7.17 -27.71
CA TYR A 190 -9.95 7.35 -26.37
C TYR A 190 -8.95 8.09 -25.49
N VAL A 191 -9.36 9.21 -24.94
CA VAL A 191 -8.57 10.01 -24.02
C VAL A 191 -9.20 9.97 -22.64
N ALA A 192 -8.39 9.63 -21.62
CA ALA A 192 -8.81 9.68 -20.22
C ALA A 192 -7.93 10.63 -19.42
N VAL A 193 -8.56 11.43 -18.57
CA VAL A 193 -7.89 12.23 -17.53
C VAL A 193 -8.41 11.76 -16.18
N VAL A 194 -7.49 11.30 -15.33
CA VAL A 194 -7.83 10.71 -14.02
C VAL A 194 -7.13 11.50 -12.91
N ASP A 195 -7.91 11.91 -11.92
CA ASP A 195 -7.42 12.42 -10.65
C ASP A 195 -7.63 11.34 -9.58
N CYS A 196 -6.56 10.63 -9.22
CA CYS A 196 -6.54 9.64 -8.15
C CYS A 196 -5.72 10.09 -6.93
N GLY A 197 -5.41 11.39 -6.83
CA GLY A 197 -4.46 11.92 -5.86
C GLY A 197 -3.02 11.55 -6.20
N THR A 198 -2.18 11.37 -5.19
CA THR A 198 -0.78 10.97 -5.38
C THR A 198 -0.68 9.45 -5.57
N PRO A 199 -0.35 8.95 -6.76
CA PRO A 199 -0.23 7.51 -6.98
C PRO A 199 1.01 6.94 -6.28
N ILE A 200 0.85 5.86 -5.52
CA ILE A 200 1.97 5.12 -4.90
C ILE A 200 2.88 4.55 -5.99
N ASN A 201 2.26 3.98 -7.04
CA ASN A 201 2.96 3.49 -8.22
C ASN A 201 2.27 4.01 -9.48
N PRO A 202 2.85 5.01 -10.18
CA PRO A 202 2.23 5.60 -11.36
C PRO A 202 1.98 4.60 -12.51
N ASN A 203 2.86 3.61 -12.67
CA ASN A 203 2.70 2.61 -13.73
C ASN A 203 1.51 1.68 -13.45
N LEU A 204 1.38 1.20 -12.21
CA LEU A 204 0.24 0.36 -11.83
C LEU A 204 -1.08 1.15 -11.86
N ALA A 205 -1.07 2.42 -11.45
CA ALA A 205 -2.25 3.29 -11.55
C ALA A 205 -2.69 3.47 -13.02
N ARG A 206 -1.74 3.67 -13.94
CA ARG A 206 -2.02 3.74 -15.37
C ARG A 206 -2.64 2.45 -15.91
N VAL A 207 -2.04 1.29 -15.59
CA VAL A 207 -2.55 -0.03 -16.01
C VAL A 207 -3.98 -0.26 -15.52
N GLN A 208 -4.30 0.14 -14.30
CA GLN A 208 -5.66 0.05 -13.77
C GLN A 208 -6.63 0.95 -14.54
N THR A 209 -6.21 2.15 -14.91
CA THR A 209 -7.02 3.06 -15.75
C THR A 209 -7.27 2.47 -17.14
N GLU A 210 -6.22 1.98 -17.81
CA GLU A 210 -6.31 1.35 -19.14
C GLU A 210 -7.22 0.12 -19.11
N GLY A 211 -7.10 -0.72 -18.07
CA GLY A 211 -7.96 -1.89 -17.88
C GLY A 211 -9.44 -1.52 -17.70
N GLY A 212 -9.72 -0.48 -16.90
CA GLY A 212 -11.08 0.02 -16.73
C GLY A 212 -11.69 0.59 -18.01
N ILE A 213 -10.90 1.29 -18.82
CA ILE A 213 -11.33 1.81 -20.13
C ILE A 213 -11.67 0.65 -21.08
N ALA A 214 -10.79 -0.36 -21.16
CA ALA A 214 -11.03 -1.53 -22.02
C ALA A 214 -12.32 -2.27 -21.64
N GLN A 215 -12.55 -2.43 -20.33
CA GLN A 215 -13.79 -3.02 -19.80
C GLN A 215 -15.02 -2.17 -20.19
N GLY A 216 -14.93 -0.84 -20.03
CA GLY A 216 -16.03 0.06 -20.39
C GLY A 216 -16.37 0.03 -21.88
N ILE A 217 -15.36 -0.06 -22.75
CA ILE A 217 -15.56 -0.23 -24.21
C ILE A 217 -16.23 -1.58 -24.49
N GLY A 218 -15.77 -2.65 -23.83
CA GLY A 218 -16.38 -3.98 -23.94
C GLY A 218 -17.86 -3.96 -23.59
N MET A 219 -18.21 -3.40 -22.45
CA MET A 219 -19.60 -3.26 -21.98
C MET A 219 -20.47 -2.42 -22.95
N ALA A 220 -19.90 -1.38 -23.57
CA ALA A 220 -20.64 -0.49 -24.46
C ALA A 220 -20.92 -1.11 -25.82
N LEU A 221 -20.03 -1.96 -26.35
CA LEU A 221 -20.07 -2.39 -27.75
C LEU A 221 -20.25 -3.90 -27.95
N PHE A 222 -19.86 -4.74 -26.99
CA PHE A 222 -19.72 -6.17 -27.21
C PHE A 222 -20.41 -7.07 -26.17
N GLU A 223 -20.64 -6.54 -24.96
CA GLU A 223 -21.20 -7.32 -23.86
C GLU A 223 -22.70 -7.11 -23.71
N ASP A 224 -23.42 -8.16 -23.35
CA ASP A 224 -24.85 -8.15 -23.03
C ASP A 224 -24.98 -8.25 -21.49
N VAL A 225 -25.10 -7.12 -20.79
CA VAL A 225 -25.07 -7.01 -19.34
C VAL A 225 -26.44 -6.66 -18.79
#